data_181d1b9e5451f89f050c8dd7d7b35ecb
#
_entry.id   181d1b9e5451f89f050c8dd7d7b35ecb
#
_cell.length_a   1.000
_cell.length_b   1.000
_cell.length_c   1.000
_cell.angle_alpha   90.00
_cell.angle_beta   90.00
_cell.angle_gamma   90.00
#
_symmetry.space_group_name_H-M   'P 1'
#
loop_
_entity.id
_entity.type
_entity.pdbx_description
1 polymer ?
#
loop_
_entity_poly.entity_id
_entity_poly.type
_entity_poly.pdbx_seq_one_letter_code
_entity_poly.pdbx_strand_id
1 'polypeptide(L)'
;MATQIRVEKKFHNGLADVMQDIALTGFWPTTLVSPPSPPPDLHWHRMEAHGYVMNGTTWILDGETGDKLTVESGDKLIIPPGALHIEGRGEGDVTYIVAIPTTQTLINAFELLPPDHPDRPR
;
A
#
# COMPACT_ATOMS: atom_id res chain seq x y z
N MET A 1 13.69 -0.58 14.66
CA MET A 1 12.34 -0.18 14.30
C MET A 1 12.03 -0.58 12.88
N ALA A 2 10.95 -1.30 12.67
CA ALA A 2 10.63 -1.79 11.34
C ALA A 2 10.00 -0.69 10.51
N THR A 3 10.67 -0.32 9.41
CA THR A 3 10.12 0.59 8.40
C THR A 3 10.01 -0.12 7.05
N GLN A 4 10.07 -1.45 7.07
CA GLN A 4 10.10 -2.25 5.88
C GLN A 4 8.69 -2.64 5.45
N ILE A 5 8.41 -2.50 4.15
CA ILE A 5 7.16 -2.98 3.57
C ILE A 5 7.08 -4.50 3.66
N ARG A 6 5.85 -5.04 3.66
CA ARG A 6 5.62 -6.49 3.67
C ARG A 6 4.50 -6.82 2.70
N VAL A 7 4.65 -7.97 2.04
CA VAL A 7 3.58 -8.54 1.20
C VAL A 7 3.23 -9.90 1.78
N GLU A 8 1.97 -10.05 2.20
CA GLU A 8 1.46 -11.33 2.69
C GLU A 8 0.69 -11.99 1.56
N LYS A 9 1.30 -13.02 0.98
CA LYS A 9 0.75 -13.73 -0.18
C LYS A 9 -0.46 -14.56 0.22
N LYS A 10 -1.48 -14.58 -0.65
CA LYS A 10 -2.69 -15.39 -0.46
C LYS A 10 -3.34 -15.14 0.90
N PHE A 11 -3.39 -13.88 1.29
CA PHE A 11 -3.89 -13.47 2.60
C PHE A 11 -5.40 -13.61 2.70
N HIS A 12 -6.12 -13.37 1.61
CA HIS A 12 -7.58 -13.37 1.63
C HIS A 12 -8.17 -14.06 0.39
N ASN A 13 -9.43 -14.51 0.53
CA ASN A 13 -10.19 -15.11 -0.56
C ASN A 13 -11.35 -14.23 -1.02
N GLY A 14 -11.33 -12.94 -0.65
CA GLY A 14 -12.34 -12.00 -1.07
C GLY A 14 -12.75 -11.02 0.00
N LEU A 15 -13.85 -10.32 -0.27
CA LEU A 15 -14.27 -9.16 0.53
C LEU A 15 -14.53 -9.49 1.99
N ALA A 16 -15.15 -10.65 2.29
CA ALA A 16 -15.46 -10.99 3.67
C ALA A 16 -14.21 -11.09 4.53
N ASP A 17 -13.16 -11.75 4.02
CA ASP A 17 -11.89 -11.87 4.74
C ASP A 17 -11.25 -10.50 4.96
N VAL A 18 -11.30 -9.65 3.93
CA VAL A 18 -10.72 -8.32 3.98
C VAL A 18 -11.42 -7.48 5.05
N MET A 19 -12.75 -7.47 5.06
CA MET A 19 -13.51 -6.68 6.03
C MET A 19 -13.30 -7.17 7.46
N GLN A 20 -13.17 -8.47 7.67
CA GLN A 20 -12.86 -9.02 8.99
C GLN A 20 -11.49 -8.58 9.48
N ASP A 21 -10.50 -8.58 8.59
CA ASP A 21 -9.16 -8.12 8.96
C ASP A 21 -9.14 -6.63 9.29
N ILE A 22 -9.82 -5.82 8.48
CA ILE A 22 -9.91 -4.37 8.73
C ILE A 22 -10.59 -4.10 10.07
N ALA A 23 -11.65 -4.85 10.39
CA ALA A 23 -12.34 -4.71 11.67
C ALA A 23 -11.40 -4.96 12.85
N LEU A 24 -10.45 -5.88 12.70
CA LEU A 24 -9.47 -6.17 13.75
C LEU A 24 -8.44 -5.05 13.90
N THR A 25 -8.13 -4.36 12.83
CA THR A 25 -7.12 -3.27 12.87
C THR A 25 -7.68 -1.96 13.39
N GLY A 26 -8.99 -1.75 13.27
CA GLY A 26 -9.60 -0.46 13.55
C GLY A 26 -9.37 0.58 12.48
N PHE A 27 -8.83 0.19 11.34
CA PHE A 27 -8.60 1.10 10.21
C PHE A 27 -9.89 1.33 9.42
N TRP A 28 -9.85 2.33 8.54
CA TRP A 28 -11.00 2.74 7.72
C TRP A 28 -10.74 2.39 6.26
N PRO A 29 -11.65 1.63 5.62
CA PRO A 29 -11.43 1.18 4.24
C PRO A 29 -11.91 2.18 3.19
N THR A 30 -11.22 2.16 2.05
CA THR A 30 -11.60 2.89 0.84
C THR A 30 -11.20 2.05 -0.36
N THR A 31 -12.03 2.04 -1.40
CA THR A 31 -11.69 1.38 -2.65
C THR A 31 -10.84 2.31 -3.52
N LEU A 32 -9.77 1.74 -4.09
CA LEU A 32 -8.88 2.46 -5.00
C LEU A 32 -8.68 1.62 -6.25
N VAL A 33 -8.94 2.22 -7.41
CA VAL A 33 -8.62 1.62 -8.71
C VAL A 33 -7.44 2.36 -9.29
N SER A 34 -6.34 1.63 -9.50
CA SER A 34 -5.10 2.20 -10.05
C SER A 34 -4.98 1.80 -11.52
N PRO A 35 -5.15 2.75 -12.45
CA PRO A 35 -5.02 2.45 -13.89
C PRO A 35 -3.55 2.31 -14.29
N PRO A 36 -3.27 1.69 -15.45
CA PRO A 36 -1.91 1.66 -15.97
C PRO A 36 -1.40 3.09 -16.19
N SER A 37 -0.28 3.40 -15.62
CA SER A 37 0.37 4.71 -15.75
C SER A 37 1.80 4.58 -15.26
N PRO A 38 2.69 5.52 -15.60
CA PRO A 38 4.03 5.48 -15.03
C PRO A 38 3.98 5.52 -13.51
N PRO A 39 4.81 4.72 -12.82
CA PRO A 39 4.83 4.76 -11.35
C PRO A 39 5.36 6.11 -10.85
N PRO A 40 4.96 6.52 -9.64
CA PRO A 40 5.51 7.73 -9.03
C PRO A 40 6.98 7.54 -8.65
N ASP A 41 7.61 8.63 -8.25
CA ASP A 41 8.97 8.58 -7.73
C ASP A 41 9.00 7.89 -6.36
N LEU A 42 10.19 7.51 -5.95
CA LEU A 42 10.41 6.94 -4.62
C LEU A 42 9.91 7.90 -3.54
N HIS A 43 9.09 7.41 -2.63
CA HIS A 43 8.43 8.27 -1.62
C HIS A 43 8.09 7.47 -0.37
N TRP A 44 7.51 8.16 0.62
CA TRP A 44 6.98 7.58 1.84
C TRP A 44 5.72 8.33 2.25
N HIS A 45 4.94 7.73 3.14
CA HIS A 45 3.73 8.33 3.69
C HIS A 45 3.85 8.47 5.21
N ARG A 46 3.13 9.45 5.76
CA ARG A 46 3.14 9.68 7.22
C ARG A 46 2.36 8.61 7.97
N MET A 47 1.43 7.95 7.31
CA MET A 47 0.53 6.97 7.92
C MET A 47 0.84 5.57 7.46
N GLU A 48 0.52 4.60 8.32
CA GLU A 48 0.52 3.19 7.91
C GLU A 48 -0.63 2.96 6.94
N ALA A 49 -0.39 2.14 5.92
CA ALA A 49 -1.41 1.78 4.94
C ALA A 49 -1.43 0.28 4.74
N HIS A 50 -2.62 -0.30 4.68
CA HIS A 50 -2.81 -1.69 4.31
C HIS A 50 -3.55 -1.73 2.98
N GLY A 51 -2.95 -2.37 1.98
CA GLY A 51 -3.56 -2.54 0.66
C GLY A 51 -3.96 -3.99 0.47
N TYR A 52 -5.23 -4.23 0.19
CA TYR A 52 -5.72 -5.57 -0.12
C TYR A 52 -6.01 -5.62 -1.61
N VAL A 53 -5.27 -6.44 -2.35
CA VAL A 53 -5.47 -6.52 -3.81
C VAL A 53 -6.71 -7.37 -4.08
N MET A 54 -7.72 -6.74 -4.66
CA MET A 54 -8.98 -7.39 -4.98
C MET A 54 -8.98 -7.91 -6.41
N ASN A 55 -8.28 -7.25 -7.32
CA ASN A 55 -8.19 -7.65 -8.70
C ASN A 55 -6.94 -7.07 -9.34
N GLY A 56 -6.28 -7.85 -10.19
CA GLY A 56 -5.11 -7.40 -10.93
C GLY A 56 -3.79 -7.86 -10.35
N THR A 57 -2.71 -7.49 -11.03
CA THR A 57 -1.34 -7.82 -10.65
C THR A 57 -0.46 -6.60 -10.83
N THR A 58 0.39 -6.34 -9.87
CA THR A 58 1.34 -5.24 -9.91
C THR A 58 2.60 -5.62 -9.13
N TRP A 59 3.39 -4.63 -8.77
CA TRP A 59 4.59 -4.82 -7.96
C TRP A 59 4.75 -3.65 -7.00
N ILE A 60 5.57 -3.87 -5.99
CA ILE A 60 6.01 -2.79 -5.10
C ILE A 60 7.52 -2.88 -4.94
N LEU A 61 8.19 -1.74 -5.00
CA LEU A 61 9.63 -1.65 -4.78
C LEU A 61 9.87 -1.19 -3.34
N ASP A 62 10.66 -1.97 -2.61
CA ASP A 62 11.16 -1.58 -1.29
C ASP A 62 12.37 -0.67 -1.50
N GLY A 63 12.26 0.59 -1.11
CA GLY A 63 13.33 1.56 -1.29
C GLY A 63 14.52 1.36 -0.36
N GLU A 64 14.36 0.57 0.70
CA GLU A 64 15.47 0.29 1.62
C GLU A 64 16.34 -0.86 1.12
N THR A 65 15.73 -1.89 0.53
CA THR A 65 16.46 -3.09 0.10
C THR A 65 16.68 -3.15 -1.40
N GLY A 66 15.87 -2.43 -2.17
CA GLY A 66 15.87 -2.53 -3.64
C GLY A 66 15.06 -3.72 -4.16
N ASP A 67 14.42 -4.49 -3.28
CA ASP A 67 13.64 -5.64 -3.70
C ASP A 67 12.33 -5.19 -4.37
N LYS A 68 12.01 -5.86 -5.46
CA LYS A 68 10.77 -5.64 -6.19
C LYS A 68 9.86 -6.85 -5.97
N LEU A 69 8.75 -6.65 -5.28
CA LEU A 69 7.87 -7.72 -4.87
C LEU A 69 6.61 -7.73 -5.74
N THR A 70 6.23 -8.89 -6.23
CA THR A 70 4.97 -9.04 -6.96
C THR A 70 3.79 -9.00 -6.00
N VAL A 71 2.74 -8.29 -6.37
CA VAL A 71 1.52 -8.16 -5.59
C VAL A 71 0.34 -8.46 -6.50
N GLU A 72 -0.52 -9.38 -6.10
CA GLU A 72 -1.62 -9.83 -6.96
C GLU A 72 -2.88 -10.12 -6.13
N SER A 73 -3.98 -10.40 -6.83
CA SER A 73 -5.26 -10.70 -6.18
C SER A 73 -5.10 -11.70 -5.05
N GLY A 74 -5.64 -11.37 -3.89
CA GLY A 74 -5.55 -12.19 -2.69
C GLY A 74 -4.44 -11.78 -1.74
N ASP A 75 -3.53 -10.91 -2.15
CA ASP A 75 -2.41 -10.47 -1.32
C ASP A 75 -2.78 -9.28 -0.44
N LYS A 76 -2.09 -9.15 0.67
CA LYS A 76 -2.13 -7.96 1.53
C LYS A 76 -0.78 -7.29 1.53
N LEU A 77 -0.78 -5.99 1.26
CA LEU A 77 0.41 -5.14 1.27
C LEU A 77 0.38 -4.28 2.54
N ILE A 78 1.45 -4.30 3.30
CA ILE A 78 1.58 -3.49 4.51
C ILE A 78 2.71 -2.49 4.32
N ILE A 79 2.37 -1.20 4.39
CA ILE A 79 3.33 -0.10 4.25
C ILE A 79 3.39 0.64 5.58
N PRO A 80 4.44 0.44 6.38
CA PRO A 80 4.60 1.17 7.65
C PRO A 80 4.85 2.66 7.39
N PRO A 81 4.57 3.53 8.39
CA PRO A 81 4.92 4.95 8.27
C PRO A 81 6.41 5.12 7.98
N GLY A 82 6.75 6.01 7.05
CA GLY A 82 8.13 6.31 6.73
C GLY A 82 8.84 5.33 5.81
N ALA A 83 8.21 4.22 5.44
CA ALA A 83 8.84 3.23 4.58
C ALA A 83 8.98 3.75 3.15
N LEU A 84 10.20 3.83 2.65
CA LEU A 84 10.46 4.23 1.27
C LEU A 84 10.01 3.15 0.30
N HIS A 85 9.24 3.54 -0.70
CA HIS A 85 8.72 2.57 -1.66
C HIS A 85 8.25 3.24 -2.95
N ILE A 86 7.99 2.40 -3.96
CA ILE A 86 7.29 2.80 -5.18
C ILE A 86 6.18 1.78 -5.38
N GLU A 87 4.93 2.23 -5.41
CA GLU A 87 3.82 1.39 -5.84
C GLU A 87 3.88 1.28 -7.36
N GLY A 88 3.99 0.07 -7.87
CA GLY A 88 4.06 -0.18 -9.30
C GLY A 88 2.73 -0.01 -10.00
N ARG A 89 2.77 -0.15 -11.32
CA ARG A 89 1.58 -0.16 -12.16
C ARG A 89 1.53 -1.47 -12.92
N GLY A 90 0.33 -2.06 -12.98
CA GLY A 90 0.12 -3.26 -13.75
C GLY A 90 -0.09 -2.97 -15.22
N GLU A 91 -0.31 -4.01 -16.01
CA GLU A 91 -0.65 -3.88 -17.43
C GLU A 91 -2.11 -3.44 -17.60
N GLY A 92 -2.96 -3.71 -16.61
CA GLY A 92 -4.34 -3.28 -16.56
C GLY A 92 -4.63 -2.59 -15.24
N ASP A 93 -5.91 -2.33 -14.98
CA ASP A 93 -6.33 -1.76 -13.72
C ASP A 93 -6.03 -2.71 -12.56
N VAL A 94 -5.60 -2.16 -11.44
CA VAL A 94 -5.46 -2.91 -10.19
C VAL A 94 -6.45 -2.31 -9.19
N THR A 95 -7.33 -3.16 -8.65
CA THR A 95 -8.31 -2.73 -7.67
C THR A 95 -7.85 -3.12 -6.28
N TYR A 96 -7.81 -2.13 -5.40
CA TYR A 96 -7.44 -2.32 -3.99
C TYR A 96 -8.60 -1.95 -3.09
N ILE A 97 -8.65 -2.57 -1.92
CA ILE A 97 -9.22 -1.92 -0.75
C ILE A 97 -8.04 -1.44 0.06
N VAL A 98 -8.00 -0.15 0.36
CA VAL A 98 -6.93 0.47 1.14
C VAL A 98 -7.49 0.85 2.49
N ALA A 99 -6.83 0.42 3.57
CA ALA A 99 -7.24 0.74 4.93
C ALA A 99 -6.17 1.59 5.59
N ILE A 100 -6.59 2.69 6.23
CA ILE A 100 -5.72 3.65 6.90
C ILE A 100 -6.30 3.99 8.28
N PRO A 101 -5.49 4.51 9.22
CA PRO A 101 -5.95 4.74 10.60
C PRO A 101 -6.80 6.01 10.78
N THR A 102 -7.20 6.66 9.71
CA THR A 102 -7.94 7.92 9.76
C THR A 102 -9.10 7.91 8.76
N THR A 103 -10.06 8.82 8.95
CA THR A 103 -11.18 9.02 8.02
C THR A 103 -10.86 10.04 6.93
N GLN A 104 -9.64 10.53 6.84
CA GLN A 104 -9.24 11.45 5.76
C GLN A 104 -9.36 10.78 4.40
N THR A 105 -9.49 11.60 3.35
CA THR A 105 -9.46 11.08 1.98
C THR A 105 -8.07 10.53 1.65
N LEU A 106 -8.01 9.61 0.69
CA LEU A 106 -6.71 9.06 0.27
C LEU A 106 -5.77 10.14 -0.25
N ILE A 107 -6.29 11.18 -0.90
CA ILE A 107 -5.48 12.29 -1.39
C ILE A 107 -4.75 12.97 -0.23
N ASN A 108 -5.44 13.21 0.87
CA ASN A 108 -4.84 13.86 2.04
C ASN A 108 -3.96 12.91 2.83
N ALA A 109 -4.36 11.63 2.93
CA ALA A 109 -3.62 10.64 3.71
C ALA A 109 -2.33 10.19 3.01
N PHE A 110 -2.35 10.15 1.67
CA PHE A 110 -1.24 9.63 0.87
C PHE A 110 -0.44 10.73 0.19
N GLU A 111 -0.12 11.76 0.94
CA GLU A 111 0.85 12.75 0.51
C GLU A 111 2.16 12.03 0.17
N LEU A 112 2.67 12.25 -1.05
CA LEU A 112 3.90 11.62 -1.50
C LEU A 112 5.09 12.45 -1.03
N LEU A 113 5.79 11.97 -0.01
CA LEU A 113 6.91 12.70 0.58
C LEU A 113 8.23 12.18 0.03
N PRO A 114 9.16 13.06 -0.40
CA PRO A 114 10.43 12.62 -0.98
C PRO A 114 11.35 12.00 0.08
N PRO A 115 12.33 11.19 -0.37
CA PRO A 115 13.24 10.52 0.58
C PRO A 115 14.03 11.47 1.47
N ASP A 116 14.32 12.68 0.99
CA ASP A 116 15.10 13.69 1.71
C ASP A 116 14.24 14.67 2.52
N HIS A 117 12.94 14.39 2.63
CA HIS A 117 12.04 15.25 3.40
C HIS A 117 12.51 15.29 4.87
N PRO A 118 12.55 16.52 5.48
CA PRO A 118 13.09 16.65 6.85
C PRO A 118 12.30 15.89 7.92
N ASP A 119 11.03 15.61 7.68
CA ASP A 119 10.18 14.90 8.65
C ASP A 119 10.31 13.38 8.56
N ARG A 120 11.12 12.86 7.64
CA ARG A 120 11.23 11.41 7.50
C ARG A 120 11.82 10.79 8.77
N PRO A 121 11.16 9.75 9.33
CA PRO A 121 11.72 9.06 10.51
C PRO A 121 13.09 8.46 10.22
N ARG A 122 13.98 8.56 11.20
CA ARG A 122 15.37 8.09 11.09
C ARG A 122 15.60 6.92 12.03
#